data_9dada1feaa83d99fe427e9952a7b6376
#
_entry.id   9dada1feaa83d99fe427e9952a7b6376
#
_cell.length_a   1.000
_cell.length_b   1.000
_cell.length_c   1.000
_cell.angle_alpha   90.00
_cell.angle_beta   90.00
_cell.angle_gamma   90.00
#
_symmetry.space_group_name_H-M   'P 1'
#
loop_
_entity.id
_entity.type
_entity.pdbx_description
1 polymer ?
#
loop_
_entity_poly.entity_id
_entity_poly.type
_entity_poly.pdbx_seq_one_letter_code
_entity_poly.pdbx_strand_id
1 'polypeptide(L)'
;TCTPEYYRWEQWLFTRLYEKGLVYKKLGTVNWDPVDHTVLANEQVIDGRGWRSGALIEKREIPMYYMKITAYADELLTELDNLPGWPEQVRLMQKNWIGKSTGVRFAFPLADNADEKLWVFTTRADTIMGVTFVAVAAEHPLATRAAANNPELAAFIEECKKGGVAEADIATMEKKGMPTGIFVTHPLTGQQVEVWVGNYVLMSYGDGAVMAVPAHDERDFAFALKYRLPIKQVVAVDGETFSDQAWAEWYADKVKGKLVNSGKYDGLGYDAAVGAIAADLAAKGLGDKKVQFRLRDWG
;
A
#
# COMPACT_ATOMS: atom_id res chain seq x y z
N THR A 1 24.12 -15.46 -28.43
CA THR A 1 23.30 -15.80 -27.24
C THR A 1 22.14 -16.77 -27.56
N CYS A 2 21.70 -16.88 -28.82
CA CYS A 2 20.55 -17.70 -29.22
C CYS A 2 20.91 -19.17 -29.53
N THR A 3 22.16 -19.60 -29.36
CA THR A 3 22.55 -20.97 -29.58
C THR A 3 22.46 -21.83 -28.33
N PRO A 4 22.11 -23.12 -28.41
CA PRO A 4 22.02 -24.01 -27.25
C PRO A 4 23.29 -24.08 -26.41
N GLU A 5 24.47 -23.98 -27.02
CA GLU A 5 25.75 -23.96 -26.33
C GLU A 5 25.91 -22.77 -25.40
N TYR A 6 25.25 -21.65 -25.73
CA TYR A 6 25.29 -20.44 -24.91
C TYR A 6 24.18 -20.44 -23.85
N TYR A 7 22.89 -20.52 -24.26
CA TYR A 7 21.79 -20.35 -23.32
C TYR A 7 21.59 -21.50 -22.34
N ARG A 8 22.19 -22.69 -22.57
CA ARG A 8 22.17 -23.77 -21.60
C ARG A 8 22.72 -23.37 -20.22
N TRP A 9 23.67 -22.44 -20.19
CA TRP A 9 24.24 -21.94 -18.94
C TRP A 9 23.28 -21.03 -18.17
N GLU A 10 22.49 -20.24 -18.88
CA GLU A 10 21.42 -19.45 -18.29
C GLU A 10 20.33 -20.37 -17.71
N GLN A 11 19.95 -21.42 -18.44
CA GLN A 11 19.00 -22.42 -17.96
C GLN A 11 19.55 -23.19 -16.75
N TRP A 12 20.85 -23.54 -16.77
CA TRP A 12 21.50 -24.16 -15.62
C TRP A 12 21.49 -23.24 -14.40
N LEU A 13 21.83 -21.98 -14.57
CA LEU A 13 21.78 -20.98 -13.47
C LEU A 13 20.37 -20.86 -12.92
N PHE A 14 19.37 -20.74 -13.80
CA PHE A 14 17.96 -20.69 -13.40
C PHE A 14 17.56 -21.90 -12.54
N THR A 15 17.91 -23.12 -12.96
CA THR A 15 17.59 -24.33 -12.19
C THR A 15 18.28 -24.35 -10.82
N ARG A 16 19.51 -23.84 -10.71
CA ARG A 16 20.22 -23.72 -9.42
C ARG A 16 19.56 -22.69 -8.49
N LEU A 17 19.11 -21.57 -9.03
CA LEU A 17 18.37 -20.57 -8.26
C LEU A 17 17.01 -21.11 -7.81
N TYR A 18 16.34 -21.87 -8.65
CA TYR A 18 15.08 -22.54 -8.32
C TYR A 18 15.26 -23.57 -7.19
N GLU A 19 16.25 -24.43 -7.27
CA GLU A 19 16.59 -25.42 -6.23
C GLU A 19 16.92 -24.76 -4.88
N LYS A 20 17.50 -23.55 -4.90
CA LYS A 20 17.78 -22.75 -3.70
C LYS A 20 16.56 -21.98 -3.17
N GLY A 21 15.41 -22.08 -3.83
CA GLY A 21 14.21 -21.33 -3.45
C GLY A 21 14.28 -19.82 -3.72
N LEU A 22 15.27 -19.39 -4.53
CA LEU A 22 15.44 -17.99 -4.95
C LEU A 22 14.63 -17.64 -6.20
N VAL A 23 14.09 -18.65 -6.86
CA VAL A 23 13.11 -18.52 -7.95
C VAL A 23 11.87 -19.32 -7.57
N TYR A 24 10.70 -18.73 -7.75
CA TYR A 24 9.42 -19.39 -7.50
C TYR A 24 8.39 -19.00 -8.54
N LYS A 25 7.31 -19.78 -8.65
CA LYS A 25 6.23 -19.55 -9.61
C LYS A 25 4.96 -19.14 -8.89
N LYS A 26 4.32 -18.09 -9.37
CA LYS A 26 2.98 -17.66 -8.92
C LYS A 26 2.21 -17.00 -10.06
N LEU A 27 0.91 -16.82 -9.88
CA LEU A 27 0.11 -15.96 -10.75
C LEU A 27 0.52 -14.50 -10.54
N GLY A 28 0.70 -13.79 -11.64
CA GLY A 28 0.99 -12.37 -11.66
C GLY A 28 0.10 -11.63 -12.65
N THR A 29 -0.36 -10.46 -12.27
CA THR A 29 -1.13 -9.58 -13.15
C THR A 29 -0.19 -8.84 -14.08
N VAL A 30 -0.43 -8.94 -15.39
CA VAL A 30 0.39 -8.33 -16.44
C VAL A 30 -0.46 -7.44 -17.35
N ASN A 31 0.20 -6.51 -18.04
CA ASN A 31 -0.40 -5.77 -19.13
C ASN A 31 -0.33 -6.65 -20.40
N TRP A 32 -1.46 -7.09 -20.88
CA TRP A 32 -1.55 -7.91 -22.08
C TRP A 32 -2.00 -7.07 -23.27
N ASP A 33 -1.23 -7.13 -24.33
CA ASP A 33 -1.63 -6.56 -25.63
C ASP A 33 -2.37 -7.62 -26.43
N PRO A 34 -3.68 -7.44 -26.71
CA PRO A 34 -4.48 -8.45 -27.39
C PRO A 34 -4.20 -8.52 -28.90
N VAL A 35 -3.54 -7.51 -29.49
CA VAL A 35 -3.18 -7.47 -30.92
C VAL A 35 -1.79 -8.07 -31.12
N ASP A 36 -0.82 -7.67 -30.33
CA ASP A 36 0.55 -8.21 -30.42
C ASP A 36 0.73 -9.54 -29.69
N HIS A 37 -0.31 -10.00 -28.96
CA HIS A 37 -0.29 -11.23 -28.16
C HIS A 37 0.93 -11.34 -27.23
N THR A 38 1.27 -10.22 -26.54
CA THR A 38 2.45 -10.16 -25.70
C THR A 38 2.19 -9.41 -24.39
N VAL A 39 3.04 -9.65 -23.41
CA VAL A 39 3.08 -8.91 -22.15
C VAL A 39 3.89 -7.63 -22.35
N LEU A 40 3.39 -6.51 -21.85
CA LEU A 40 4.05 -5.21 -21.90
C LEU A 40 4.49 -4.77 -20.49
N ALA A 41 5.67 -4.19 -20.40
CA ALA A 41 6.11 -3.45 -19.24
C ALA A 41 5.26 -2.17 -19.06
N ASN A 42 5.24 -1.60 -17.85
CA ASN A 42 4.43 -0.41 -17.59
C ASN A 42 4.81 0.76 -18.51
N GLU A 43 6.09 0.93 -18.80
CA GLU A 43 6.64 1.98 -19.66
C GLU A 43 6.23 1.81 -21.15
N GLN A 44 5.75 0.64 -21.50
CA GLN A 44 5.26 0.31 -22.86
C GLN A 44 3.74 0.52 -22.99
N VAL A 45 3.08 0.94 -21.92
CA VAL A 45 1.66 1.28 -21.91
C VAL A 45 1.53 2.81 -21.84
N ILE A 46 1.01 3.42 -22.91
CA ILE A 46 0.82 4.86 -23.04
C ILE A 46 -0.68 5.12 -23.14
N ASP A 47 -1.22 5.91 -22.21
CA ASP A 47 -2.68 6.21 -22.16
C ASP A 47 -3.57 4.95 -22.19
N GLY A 48 -3.14 3.89 -21.50
CA GLY A 48 -3.86 2.61 -21.46
C GLY A 48 -3.74 1.77 -22.73
N ARG A 49 -2.87 2.15 -23.66
CA ARG A 49 -2.66 1.48 -24.95
C ARG A 49 -1.24 0.97 -25.11
N GLY A 50 -1.11 -0.14 -25.84
CA GLY A 50 0.19 -0.65 -26.22
C GLY A 50 0.97 0.32 -27.11
N TRP A 51 2.22 0.60 -26.77
CA TRP A 51 3.07 1.60 -27.44
C TRP A 51 3.29 1.33 -28.93
N ARG A 52 3.18 0.08 -29.34
CA ARG A 52 3.39 -0.38 -30.71
C ARG A 52 2.08 -0.63 -31.45
N SER A 53 1.17 -1.38 -30.86
CA SER A 53 -0.09 -1.79 -31.48
C SER A 53 -1.16 -0.70 -31.46
N GLY A 54 -1.11 0.21 -30.45
CA GLY A 54 -2.17 1.17 -30.17
C GLY A 54 -3.45 0.54 -29.60
N ALA A 55 -3.47 -0.78 -29.37
CA ALA A 55 -4.60 -1.48 -28.80
C ALA A 55 -4.78 -1.15 -27.31
N LEU A 56 -6.02 -1.16 -26.84
CA LEU A 56 -6.31 -1.10 -25.40
C LEU A 56 -5.72 -2.33 -24.71
N ILE A 57 -4.98 -2.08 -23.62
CA ILE A 57 -4.34 -3.14 -22.86
C ILE A 57 -5.33 -3.80 -21.92
N GLU A 58 -5.23 -5.11 -21.81
CA GLU A 58 -5.99 -5.90 -20.85
C GLU A 58 -5.11 -6.29 -19.66
N LYS A 59 -5.69 -6.31 -18.47
CA LYS A 59 -5.04 -6.92 -17.30
C LYS A 59 -5.34 -8.41 -17.33
N ARG A 60 -4.30 -9.24 -17.37
CA ARG A 60 -4.42 -10.70 -17.31
C ARG A 60 -3.58 -11.30 -16.20
N GLU A 61 -4.10 -12.31 -15.54
CA GLU A 61 -3.33 -13.13 -14.63
C GLU A 61 -2.72 -14.29 -15.39
N ILE A 62 -1.40 -14.38 -15.36
CA ILE A 62 -0.64 -15.48 -15.95
C ILE A 62 0.34 -16.07 -14.95
N PRO A 63 0.67 -17.38 -15.04
CA PRO A 63 1.71 -17.96 -14.22
C PRO A 63 3.08 -17.44 -14.66
N MET A 64 3.79 -16.82 -13.71
CA MET A 64 5.10 -16.19 -13.92
C MET A 64 6.13 -16.73 -12.92
N TYR A 65 7.40 -16.72 -13.31
CA TYR A 65 8.51 -16.93 -12.39
C TYR A 65 8.97 -15.60 -11.81
N TYR A 66 9.32 -15.63 -10.52
CA TYR A 66 9.83 -14.47 -9.78
C TYR A 66 11.17 -14.82 -9.14
N MET A 67 12.13 -13.89 -9.25
CA MET A 67 13.37 -13.93 -8.49
C MET A 67 13.15 -13.24 -7.15
N LYS A 68 13.42 -13.97 -6.05
CA LYS A 68 13.20 -13.51 -4.67
C LYS A 68 14.30 -12.56 -4.21
N ILE A 69 14.45 -11.43 -4.91
CA ILE A 69 15.45 -10.40 -4.58
C ILE A 69 15.18 -9.74 -3.23
N THR A 70 13.93 -9.75 -2.75
CA THR A 70 13.56 -9.24 -1.42
C THR A 70 14.22 -10.01 -0.28
N ALA A 71 14.65 -11.26 -0.50
CA ALA A 71 15.40 -12.02 0.50
C ALA A 71 16.74 -11.36 0.89
N TYR A 72 17.27 -10.50 0.02
CA TYR A 72 18.53 -9.78 0.21
C TYR A 72 18.32 -8.29 0.54
N ALA A 73 17.09 -7.84 0.75
CA ALA A 73 16.78 -6.41 0.89
C ALA A 73 17.55 -5.73 2.04
N ASP A 74 17.66 -6.39 3.20
CA ASP A 74 18.42 -5.87 4.35
C ASP A 74 19.92 -5.87 4.08
N GLU A 75 20.46 -6.94 3.50
CA GLU A 75 21.86 -7.06 3.13
C GLU A 75 22.25 -5.99 2.10
N LEU A 76 21.45 -5.86 1.02
CA LEU A 76 21.65 -4.82 0.00
C LEU A 76 21.65 -3.42 0.61
N LEU A 77 20.74 -3.14 1.53
CA LEU A 77 20.65 -1.84 2.20
C LEU A 77 21.89 -1.56 3.06
N THR A 78 22.37 -2.55 3.80
CA THR A 78 23.57 -2.44 4.64
C THR A 78 24.83 -2.27 3.80
N GLU A 79 24.95 -3.04 2.70
CA GLU A 79 26.14 -3.00 1.83
C GLU A 79 26.25 -1.71 1.01
N LEU A 80 25.21 -0.89 0.90
CA LEU A 80 25.34 0.45 0.31
C LEU A 80 26.35 1.33 1.04
N ASP A 81 26.53 1.14 2.34
CA ASP A 81 27.50 1.89 3.13
C ASP A 81 28.95 1.43 2.85
N ASN A 82 29.10 0.21 2.34
CA ASN A 82 30.40 -0.40 1.98
C ASN A 82 30.80 -0.15 0.51
N LEU A 83 30.12 0.76 -0.18
CA LEU A 83 30.39 1.14 -1.58
C LEU A 83 30.97 2.56 -1.72
N PRO A 84 32.20 2.81 -1.20
CA PRO A 84 32.77 4.17 -1.18
C PRO A 84 33.05 4.73 -2.58
N GLY A 85 33.18 3.87 -3.60
CA GLY A 85 33.35 4.27 -4.98
C GLY A 85 32.08 4.69 -5.72
N TRP A 86 30.93 4.53 -5.09
CA TRP A 86 29.65 4.94 -5.67
C TRP A 86 29.32 6.39 -5.29
N PRO A 87 28.82 7.22 -6.23
CA PRO A 87 28.31 8.55 -5.90
C PRO A 87 27.22 8.50 -4.83
N GLU A 88 27.23 9.45 -3.91
CA GLU A 88 26.28 9.52 -2.80
C GLU A 88 24.83 9.54 -3.30
N GLN A 89 24.55 10.29 -4.37
CA GLN A 89 23.23 10.36 -4.99
C GLN A 89 22.75 8.98 -5.47
N VAL A 90 23.64 8.16 -6.04
CA VAL A 90 23.29 6.82 -6.51
C VAL A 90 22.98 5.90 -5.32
N ARG A 91 23.78 5.96 -4.24
CA ARG A 91 23.50 5.22 -3.01
C ARG A 91 22.15 5.62 -2.39
N LEU A 92 21.83 6.91 -2.37
CA LEU A 92 20.55 7.42 -1.91
C LEU A 92 19.38 6.92 -2.77
N MET A 93 19.53 6.93 -4.11
CA MET A 93 18.51 6.38 -5.01
C MET A 93 18.27 4.88 -4.75
N GLN A 94 19.33 4.09 -4.56
CA GLN A 94 19.21 2.67 -4.23
C GLN A 94 18.53 2.45 -2.87
N LYS A 95 18.92 3.23 -1.85
CA LYS A 95 18.28 3.20 -0.53
C LYS A 95 16.78 3.49 -0.61
N ASN A 96 16.41 4.50 -1.38
CA ASN A 96 15.00 4.87 -1.60
C ASN A 96 14.25 3.80 -2.40
N TRP A 97 14.91 3.15 -3.37
CA TRP A 97 14.35 2.05 -4.15
C TRP A 97 14.09 0.81 -3.31
N ILE A 98 15.04 0.42 -2.46
CA ILE A 98 14.87 -0.68 -1.50
C ILE A 98 13.75 -0.33 -0.51
N GLY A 99 13.71 0.91 -0.03
CA GLY A 99 12.59 1.51 0.68
C GLY A 99 12.17 0.75 1.93
N LYS A 100 13.10 0.55 2.88
CA LYS A 100 12.78 -0.07 4.17
C LYS A 100 11.88 0.83 5.00
N SER A 101 10.74 0.31 5.43
CA SER A 101 9.78 0.98 6.31
C SER A 101 9.50 0.13 7.54
N THR A 102 9.61 0.74 8.71
CA THR A 102 9.17 0.12 9.97
C THR A 102 7.82 0.72 10.36
N GLY A 103 6.85 -0.12 10.59
CA GLY A 103 5.50 0.28 10.93
C GLY A 103 4.77 -0.77 11.75
N VAL A 104 3.46 -0.69 11.77
CA VAL A 104 2.58 -1.67 12.41
C VAL A 104 1.65 -2.25 11.36
N ARG A 105 1.59 -3.58 11.26
CA ARG A 105 0.58 -4.30 10.49
C ARG A 105 -0.48 -4.79 11.45
N PHE A 106 -1.72 -4.43 11.20
CA PHE A 106 -2.81 -4.82 12.08
C PHE A 106 -4.12 -5.03 11.32
N ALA A 107 -5.09 -5.64 12.00
CA ALA A 107 -6.35 -6.03 11.41
C ALA A 107 -7.53 -5.26 12.01
N PHE A 108 -8.46 -4.92 11.13
CA PHE A 108 -9.82 -4.56 11.48
C PHE A 108 -10.71 -5.79 11.27
N PRO A 109 -11.30 -6.40 12.33
CA PRO A 109 -12.32 -7.43 12.16
C PRO A 109 -13.54 -6.87 11.40
N LEU A 110 -14.14 -7.65 10.51
CA LEU A 110 -15.40 -7.26 9.86
C LEU A 110 -16.52 -7.15 10.91
N ALA A 111 -17.41 -6.17 10.73
CA ALA A 111 -18.46 -5.92 11.71
C ALA A 111 -19.56 -7.02 11.71
N ASP A 112 -19.77 -7.68 10.57
CA ASP A 112 -20.70 -8.79 10.39
C ASP A 112 -20.09 -10.18 10.64
N ASN A 113 -18.75 -10.28 10.59
CA ASN A 113 -18.01 -11.53 10.80
C ASN A 113 -16.61 -11.24 11.40
N ALA A 114 -16.48 -11.31 12.71
CA ALA A 114 -15.25 -11.00 13.43
C ALA A 114 -14.08 -11.96 13.13
N ASP A 115 -14.34 -13.15 12.57
CA ASP A 115 -13.30 -14.10 12.17
C ASP A 115 -12.61 -13.64 10.87
N GLU A 116 -13.31 -12.89 10.02
CA GLU A 116 -12.77 -12.28 8.82
C GLU A 116 -12.11 -10.94 9.16
N LYS A 117 -10.91 -10.71 8.67
CA LYS A 117 -10.07 -9.57 9.06
C LYS A 117 -9.57 -8.81 7.85
N LEU A 118 -9.74 -7.49 7.86
CA LEU A 118 -9.12 -6.58 6.90
C LEU A 118 -7.78 -6.11 7.46
N TRP A 119 -6.68 -6.54 6.84
CA TRP A 119 -5.34 -6.19 7.24
C TRP A 119 -4.88 -4.89 6.60
N VAL A 120 -4.18 -4.07 7.37
CA VAL A 120 -3.55 -2.84 6.93
C VAL A 120 -2.13 -2.72 7.46
N PHE A 121 -1.28 -2.01 6.74
CA PHE A 121 0.05 -1.61 7.21
C PHE A 121 0.15 -0.09 7.26
N THR A 122 0.71 0.45 8.34
CA THR A 122 0.92 1.88 8.49
C THR A 122 2.24 2.20 9.17
N THR A 123 2.89 3.28 8.75
CA THR A 123 4.00 3.91 9.47
C THR A 123 3.52 4.95 10.48
N ARG A 124 2.20 5.22 10.55
CA ARG A 124 1.56 6.21 11.41
C ARG A 124 0.57 5.55 12.37
N ALA A 125 1.00 4.45 13.03
CA ALA A 125 0.15 3.78 14.01
C ALA A 125 -0.22 4.69 15.20
N ASP A 126 0.58 5.72 15.48
CA ASP A 126 0.27 6.78 16.43
C ASP A 126 -1.09 7.44 16.17
N THR A 127 -1.53 7.52 14.92
CA THR A 127 -2.78 8.18 14.54
C THR A 127 -4.00 7.25 14.46
N ILE A 128 -3.87 5.98 14.85
CA ILE A 128 -4.94 4.96 14.72
C ILE A 128 -6.28 5.42 15.32
N MET A 129 -6.25 6.17 16.43
CA MET A 129 -7.45 6.66 17.11
C MET A 129 -8.21 7.75 16.32
N GLY A 130 -7.59 8.27 15.25
CA GLY A 130 -8.16 9.23 14.30
C GLY A 130 -8.70 8.58 13.02
N VAL A 131 -8.71 7.26 12.93
CA VAL A 131 -9.27 6.55 11.77
C VAL A 131 -10.77 6.83 11.66
N THR A 132 -11.19 7.28 10.48
CA THR A 132 -12.61 7.57 10.20
C THR A 132 -13.17 6.75 9.04
N PHE A 133 -12.31 6.23 8.18
CA PHE A 133 -12.66 5.23 7.16
C PHE A 133 -11.44 4.35 6.84
N VAL A 134 -11.68 3.25 6.15
CA VAL A 134 -10.63 2.37 5.61
C VAL A 134 -10.83 2.30 4.11
N ALA A 135 -9.76 2.40 3.33
CA ALA A 135 -9.85 2.30 1.88
C ALA A 135 -9.16 1.03 1.38
N VAL A 136 -9.78 0.37 0.41
CA VAL A 136 -9.26 -0.83 -0.26
C VAL A 136 -9.01 -0.58 -1.74
N ALA A 137 -8.10 -1.33 -2.32
CA ALA A 137 -7.86 -1.34 -3.76
C ALA A 137 -9.08 -1.88 -4.53
N ALA A 138 -9.23 -1.48 -5.79
CA ALA A 138 -10.30 -1.95 -6.67
C ALA A 138 -10.28 -3.47 -6.88
N GLU A 139 -9.10 -4.09 -6.81
CA GLU A 139 -8.90 -5.54 -6.96
C GLU A 139 -9.08 -6.32 -5.65
N HIS A 140 -9.29 -5.61 -4.52
CA HIS A 140 -9.43 -6.27 -3.22
C HIS A 140 -10.69 -7.15 -3.15
N PRO A 141 -10.64 -8.35 -2.52
CA PRO A 141 -11.81 -9.25 -2.43
C PRO A 141 -13.06 -8.58 -1.83
N LEU A 142 -12.90 -7.69 -0.84
CA LEU A 142 -14.03 -6.93 -0.27
C LEU A 142 -14.69 -6.00 -1.29
N ALA A 143 -13.92 -5.38 -2.19
CA ALA A 143 -14.46 -4.55 -3.26
C ALA A 143 -15.31 -5.39 -4.22
N THR A 144 -14.79 -6.56 -4.64
CA THR A 144 -15.53 -7.51 -5.47
C THR A 144 -16.81 -7.98 -4.80
N ARG A 145 -16.76 -8.32 -3.50
CA ARG A 145 -17.93 -8.73 -2.71
C ARG A 145 -19.00 -7.64 -2.64
N ALA A 146 -18.60 -6.40 -2.37
CA ALA A 146 -19.51 -5.27 -2.29
C ALA A 146 -20.15 -4.94 -3.65
N ALA A 147 -19.42 -5.08 -4.74
CA ALA A 147 -19.88 -4.80 -6.09
C ALA A 147 -20.92 -5.80 -6.60
N ALA A 148 -21.01 -7.00 -6.03
CA ALA A 148 -21.90 -8.06 -6.50
C ALA A 148 -23.38 -7.62 -6.57
N ASN A 149 -23.80 -6.73 -5.66
CA ASN A 149 -25.17 -6.22 -5.60
C ASN A 149 -25.24 -4.68 -5.77
N ASN A 150 -24.15 -4.05 -6.28
CA ASN A 150 -24.07 -2.61 -6.47
C ASN A 150 -23.46 -2.30 -7.85
N PRO A 151 -24.30 -2.08 -8.89
CA PRO A 151 -23.82 -1.81 -10.25
C PRO A 151 -22.98 -0.55 -10.37
N GLU A 152 -23.25 0.49 -9.58
CA GLU A 152 -22.47 1.74 -9.61
C GLU A 152 -21.06 1.50 -9.06
N LEU A 153 -20.95 0.78 -7.96
CA LEU A 153 -19.66 0.39 -7.41
C LEU A 153 -18.89 -0.53 -8.37
N ALA A 154 -19.57 -1.47 -9.02
CA ALA A 154 -18.97 -2.32 -10.04
C ALA A 154 -18.39 -1.50 -11.20
N ALA A 155 -19.13 -0.51 -11.70
CA ALA A 155 -18.67 0.39 -12.75
C ALA A 155 -17.45 1.23 -12.30
N PHE A 156 -17.47 1.74 -11.08
CA PHE A 156 -16.34 2.48 -10.50
C PHE A 156 -15.08 1.60 -10.34
N ILE A 157 -15.23 0.36 -9.89
CA ILE A 157 -14.13 -0.60 -9.80
C ILE A 157 -13.50 -0.85 -11.17
N GLU A 158 -14.32 -1.02 -12.21
CA GLU A 158 -13.82 -1.19 -13.58
C GLU A 158 -13.14 0.08 -14.13
N GLU A 159 -13.61 1.28 -13.76
CA GLU A 159 -12.91 2.54 -14.06
C GLU A 159 -11.52 2.56 -13.39
N CYS A 160 -11.44 2.22 -12.10
CA CYS A 160 -10.18 2.18 -11.36
C CYS A 160 -9.18 1.19 -11.96
N LYS A 161 -9.63 0.00 -12.38
CA LYS A 161 -8.77 -1.02 -13.00
C LYS A 161 -8.21 -0.60 -14.37
N LYS A 162 -8.89 0.27 -15.09
CA LYS A 162 -8.43 0.83 -16.38
C LYS A 162 -7.42 1.95 -16.22
N GLY A 163 -7.37 2.56 -15.04
CA GLY A 163 -6.40 3.61 -14.71
C GLY A 163 -4.96 3.12 -14.72
N GLY A 164 -4.01 4.03 -14.93
CA GLY A 164 -2.58 3.74 -14.83
C GLY A 164 -2.20 3.24 -13.45
N VAL A 165 -1.32 2.22 -13.39
CA VAL A 165 -0.85 1.60 -12.14
C VAL A 165 0.53 2.15 -11.73
N ALA A 166 1.06 3.14 -12.44
CA ALA A 166 2.33 3.74 -12.08
C ALA A 166 2.16 4.57 -10.80
N GLU A 167 3.02 4.32 -9.82
CA GLU A 167 2.99 5.03 -8.52
C GLU A 167 3.09 6.56 -8.70
N ALA A 168 3.78 7.01 -9.76
CA ALA A 168 3.88 8.42 -10.13
C ALA A 168 2.53 9.02 -10.59
N ASP A 169 1.73 8.26 -11.33
CA ASP A 169 0.41 8.71 -11.80
C ASP A 169 -0.57 8.80 -10.63
N ILE A 170 -0.50 7.84 -9.71
CA ILE A 170 -1.33 7.83 -8.49
C ILE A 170 -1.02 9.02 -7.59
N ALA A 171 0.22 9.48 -7.54
CA ALA A 171 0.60 10.63 -6.71
C ALA A 171 -0.08 11.93 -7.16
N THR A 172 -0.29 12.11 -8.48
CA THR A 172 -0.80 13.35 -9.07
C THR A 172 -2.29 13.31 -9.43
N MET A 173 -2.89 12.10 -9.54
CA MET A 173 -4.30 11.96 -9.92
C MET A 173 -5.27 12.44 -8.84
N GLU A 174 -6.45 12.90 -9.27
CA GLU A 174 -7.54 13.19 -8.34
C GLU A 174 -7.97 11.94 -7.59
N LYS A 175 -8.02 12.04 -6.24
CA LYS A 175 -8.47 10.94 -5.39
C LYS A 175 -9.98 10.78 -5.47
N LYS A 176 -10.42 9.60 -5.93
CA LYS A 176 -11.84 9.22 -6.03
C LYS A 176 -12.08 7.96 -5.20
N GLY A 177 -13.27 7.82 -4.67
CA GLY A 177 -13.69 6.63 -3.94
C GLY A 177 -15.19 6.46 -3.91
N MET A 178 -15.62 5.24 -3.59
CA MET A 178 -17.01 4.91 -3.33
C MET A 178 -17.16 4.05 -2.07
N PRO A 179 -18.20 4.29 -1.25
CA PRO A 179 -18.49 3.46 -0.09
C PRO A 179 -18.92 2.06 -0.54
N THR A 180 -18.51 1.05 0.23
CA THR A 180 -18.88 -0.35 -0.05
C THR A 180 -20.15 -0.81 0.67
N GLY A 181 -20.57 -0.08 1.71
CA GLY A 181 -21.59 -0.52 2.65
C GLY A 181 -21.10 -1.63 3.60
N ILE A 182 -19.83 -2.03 3.50
CA ILE A 182 -19.20 -2.96 4.45
C ILE A 182 -18.56 -2.14 5.57
N PHE A 183 -18.70 -2.61 6.79
CA PHE A 183 -18.13 -2.01 7.99
C PHE A 183 -17.13 -2.95 8.64
N VAL A 184 -16.10 -2.37 9.22
CA VAL A 184 -15.11 -3.05 10.05
C VAL A 184 -15.12 -2.48 11.47
N THR A 185 -14.69 -3.26 12.43
CA THR A 185 -14.60 -2.85 13.83
C THR A 185 -13.21 -2.31 14.13
N HIS A 186 -13.12 -1.08 14.62
CA HIS A 186 -11.86 -0.48 15.03
C HIS A 186 -11.24 -1.30 16.19
N PRO A 187 -9.99 -1.80 16.05
CA PRO A 187 -9.42 -2.81 16.95
C PRO A 187 -9.25 -2.35 18.40
N LEU A 188 -9.14 -1.04 18.63
CA LEU A 188 -8.92 -0.48 19.98
C LEU A 188 -10.16 0.16 20.59
N THR A 189 -11.04 0.78 19.78
CA THR A 189 -12.24 1.48 20.28
C THR A 189 -13.52 0.65 20.19
N GLY A 190 -13.57 -0.36 19.31
CA GLY A 190 -14.77 -1.12 19.02
C GLY A 190 -15.79 -0.38 18.13
N GLN A 191 -15.51 0.84 17.71
CA GLN A 191 -16.38 1.61 16.82
C GLN A 191 -16.39 1.00 15.41
N GLN A 192 -17.53 1.09 14.73
CA GLN A 192 -17.62 0.70 13.34
C GLN A 192 -17.04 1.77 12.41
N VAL A 193 -16.28 1.33 11.41
CA VAL A 193 -15.61 2.16 10.42
C VAL A 193 -16.00 1.63 9.04
N GLU A 194 -16.43 2.51 8.15
CA GLU A 194 -16.86 2.12 6.80
C GLU A 194 -15.66 1.83 5.89
N VAL A 195 -15.80 0.80 5.06
CA VAL A 195 -14.82 0.45 4.03
C VAL A 195 -15.19 1.13 2.71
N TRP A 196 -14.23 1.77 2.09
CA TRP A 196 -14.35 2.45 0.80
C TRP A 196 -13.47 1.78 -0.25
N VAL A 197 -13.86 1.81 -1.51
CA VAL A 197 -12.95 1.54 -2.63
C VAL A 197 -12.30 2.85 -3.04
N GLY A 198 -10.96 2.90 -3.06
CA GLY A 198 -10.22 4.10 -3.46
C GLY A 198 -9.36 3.85 -4.71
N ASN A 199 -9.39 4.76 -5.70
CA ASN A 199 -8.57 4.66 -6.90
C ASN A 199 -7.06 4.84 -6.65
N TYR A 200 -6.69 5.24 -5.44
CA TYR A 200 -5.30 5.52 -5.02
C TYR A 200 -4.69 4.42 -4.14
N VAL A 201 -5.43 3.37 -3.84
CA VAL A 201 -4.94 2.22 -3.07
C VAL A 201 -4.42 1.15 -4.01
N LEU A 202 -3.18 0.71 -3.79
CA LEU A 202 -2.53 -0.31 -4.61
C LEU A 202 -2.66 -1.69 -3.96
N MET A 203 -3.20 -2.67 -4.70
CA MET A 203 -3.25 -4.06 -4.24
C MET A 203 -1.85 -4.66 -4.01
N SER A 204 -0.86 -4.15 -4.72
CA SER A 204 0.53 -4.61 -4.65
C SER A 204 1.34 -4.04 -3.48
N TYR A 205 0.79 -3.09 -2.71
CA TYR A 205 1.44 -2.51 -1.54
C TYR A 205 0.69 -2.84 -0.26
N GLY A 206 1.40 -3.38 0.72
CA GLY A 206 0.80 -3.86 1.96
C GLY A 206 -0.15 -5.03 1.71
N ASP A 207 -1.37 -4.88 2.21
CA ASP A 207 -2.45 -5.86 2.08
C ASP A 207 -3.55 -5.39 1.10
N GLY A 208 -3.27 -4.39 0.25
CA GLY A 208 -4.27 -3.78 -0.63
C GLY A 208 -5.31 -2.94 0.09
N ALA A 209 -5.02 -2.54 1.33
CA ALA A 209 -5.89 -1.73 2.17
C ALA A 209 -5.08 -0.74 3.01
N VAL A 210 -5.66 0.41 3.30
CA VAL A 210 -5.06 1.46 4.12
C VAL A 210 -6.08 1.99 5.13
N MET A 211 -5.62 2.29 6.34
CA MET A 211 -6.40 3.09 7.28
C MET A 211 -6.32 4.55 6.85
N ALA A 212 -7.42 5.26 6.87
CA ALA A 212 -7.46 6.68 6.58
C ALA A 212 -7.59 7.51 7.85
N VAL A 213 -6.72 8.52 7.97
CA VAL A 213 -6.65 9.44 9.11
C VAL A 213 -6.68 10.89 8.63
N PRO A 214 -7.85 11.40 8.24
CA PRO A 214 -7.97 12.71 7.59
C PRO A 214 -7.31 13.87 8.33
N ALA A 215 -7.31 13.85 9.64
CA ALA A 215 -6.68 14.91 10.42
C ALA A 215 -5.14 14.94 10.33
N HIS A 216 -4.48 13.88 9.82
CA HIS A 216 -3.02 13.70 9.90
C HIS A 216 -2.38 13.18 8.61
N ASP A 217 -3.13 13.09 7.52
CA ASP A 217 -2.65 12.83 6.16
C ASP A 217 -3.37 13.77 5.18
N GLU A 218 -2.60 14.54 4.41
CA GLU A 218 -3.13 15.56 3.51
C GLU A 218 -4.08 15.00 2.44
N ARG A 219 -3.77 13.79 1.94
CA ARG A 219 -4.58 13.12 0.91
C ARG A 219 -5.91 12.66 1.48
N ASP A 220 -5.88 12.10 2.71
CA ASP A 220 -7.08 11.68 3.42
C ASP A 220 -7.92 12.90 3.83
N PHE A 221 -7.27 14.03 4.18
CA PHE A 221 -7.94 15.29 4.50
C PHE A 221 -8.74 15.81 3.30
N ALA A 222 -8.10 15.92 2.13
CA ALA A 222 -8.75 16.34 0.90
C ALA A 222 -9.90 15.40 0.49
N PHE A 223 -9.69 14.08 0.65
CA PHE A 223 -10.71 13.07 0.41
C PHE A 223 -11.90 13.23 1.35
N ALA A 224 -11.65 13.41 2.65
CA ALA A 224 -12.69 13.57 3.65
C ALA A 224 -13.51 14.86 3.43
N LEU A 225 -12.89 15.97 3.05
CA LEU A 225 -13.62 17.19 2.66
C LEU A 225 -14.52 16.93 1.45
N LYS A 226 -14.01 16.29 0.42
CA LYS A 226 -14.75 15.99 -0.82
C LYS A 226 -15.99 15.11 -0.56
N TYR A 227 -15.86 14.10 0.26
CA TYR A 227 -16.92 13.14 0.55
C TYR A 227 -17.66 13.42 1.87
N ARG A 228 -17.34 14.53 2.55
CA ARG A 228 -17.93 14.93 3.84
C ARG A 228 -17.81 13.87 4.92
N LEU A 229 -16.63 13.23 4.97
CA LEU A 229 -16.30 12.26 5.99
C LEU A 229 -15.78 12.95 7.26
N PRO A 230 -15.93 12.34 8.44
CA PRO A 230 -15.44 12.91 9.68
C PRO A 230 -13.92 13.12 9.67
N ILE A 231 -13.46 14.24 10.25
CA ILE A 231 -12.05 14.57 10.46
C ILE A 231 -11.83 14.67 11.96
N LYS A 232 -11.05 13.75 12.54
CA LYS A 232 -10.82 13.64 13.97
C LYS A 232 -9.37 13.90 14.32
N GLN A 233 -9.09 15.03 14.97
CA GLN A 233 -7.76 15.36 15.47
C GLN A 233 -7.34 14.39 16.58
N VAL A 234 -6.14 13.79 16.45
CA VAL A 234 -5.52 12.93 17.45
C VAL A 234 -4.05 13.25 17.70
N VAL A 235 -3.48 14.20 16.98
CA VAL A 235 -2.15 14.76 17.25
C VAL A 235 -2.29 16.28 17.38
N ALA A 236 -1.65 16.85 18.38
CA ALA A 236 -1.55 18.30 18.59
C ALA A 236 -0.09 18.72 18.70
N VAL A 237 0.21 19.95 18.31
CA VAL A 237 1.52 20.60 18.50
C VAL A 237 1.29 21.86 19.34
N ASP A 238 2.13 22.04 20.34
CA ASP A 238 2.01 23.18 21.27
C ASP A 238 2.07 24.51 20.50
N GLY A 239 1.10 25.39 20.74
CA GLY A 239 1.00 26.72 20.10
C GLY A 239 0.28 26.72 18.75
N GLU A 240 -0.10 25.54 18.19
CA GLU A 240 -0.84 25.43 16.95
C GLU A 240 -2.34 25.19 17.18
N THR A 241 -3.17 25.66 16.25
CA THR A 241 -4.64 25.49 16.31
C THR A 241 -5.11 24.66 15.14
N PHE A 242 -5.79 23.56 15.43
CA PHE A 242 -6.35 22.66 14.42
C PHE A 242 -7.60 23.24 13.76
N SER A 243 -7.73 23.04 12.44
CA SER A 243 -8.93 23.33 11.66
C SER A 243 -9.28 22.11 10.80
N ASP A 244 -10.55 21.74 10.77
CA ASP A 244 -11.08 20.69 9.89
C ASP A 244 -11.49 21.23 8.50
N GLN A 245 -11.23 22.52 8.22
CA GLN A 245 -11.58 23.16 6.96
C GLN A 245 -10.38 23.40 6.03
N ALA A 246 -9.17 23.43 6.57
CA ALA A 246 -7.95 23.70 5.83
C ALA A 246 -6.78 22.89 6.38
N TRP A 247 -6.03 22.26 5.47
CA TRP A 247 -4.83 21.52 5.81
C TRP A 247 -3.69 22.44 6.26
N ALA A 248 -2.93 21.99 7.26
CA ALA A 248 -1.67 22.60 7.66
C ALA A 248 -0.58 21.52 7.82
N GLU A 249 0.66 21.82 7.39
CA GLU A 249 1.76 20.84 7.38
C GLU A 249 2.05 20.22 8.76
N TRP A 250 1.87 21.00 9.83
CA TRP A 250 2.09 20.51 11.19
C TRP A 250 1.15 19.36 11.61
N TYR A 251 0.04 19.15 10.90
CA TYR A 251 -0.87 18.04 11.16
C TYR A 251 -0.17 16.67 10.99
N ALA A 252 0.86 16.62 10.16
CA ALA A 252 1.68 15.42 9.93
C ALA A 252 2.97 15.37 10.77
N ASP A 253 3.21 16.35 11.66
CA ASP A 253 4.45 16.45 12.43
C ASP A 253 4.60 15.30 13.44
N LYS A 254 5.61 14.47 13.23
CA LYS A 254 5.96 13.32 14.11
C LYS A 254 6.89 13.72 15.24
N VAL A 255 7.58 14.85 15.13
CA VAL A 255 8.65 15.25 16.06
C VAL A 255 8.09 16.02 17.23
N LYS A 256 7.26 17.02 16.94
CA LYS A 256 6.65 17.90 17.95
C LYS A 256 5.28 17.41 18.39
N GLY A 257 4.65 16.56 17.59
CA GLY A 257 3.29 16.07 17.83
C GLY A 257 3.18 15.26 19.10
N LYS A 258 2.12 15.49 19.85
CA LYS A 258 1.69 14.68 21.01
C LYS A 258 0.26 14.25 20.79
N LEU A 259 -0.06 13.04 21.23
CA LEU A 259 -1.40 12.49 21.08
C LEU A 259 -2.41 13.24 21.97
N VAL A 260 -3.58 13.47 21.39
CA VAL A 260 -4.78 14.01 22.04
C VAL A 260 -6.00 13.21 21.56
N ASN A 261 -7.11 13.26 22.27
CA ASN A 261 -8.34 12.53 21.92
C ASN A 261 -8.13 11.02 21.65
N SER A 262 -7.08 10.47 22.24
CA SER A 262 -6.61 9.09 22.05
C SER A 262 -6.68 8.25 23.33
N GLY A 263 -7.38 8.75 24.36
CA GLY A 263 -7.63 8.09 25.64
C GLY A 263 -6.32 7.80 26.38
N LYS A 264 -6.03 6.55 26.69
CA LYS A 264 -4.83 6.19 27.44
C LYS A 264 -3.49 6.52 26.75
N TYR A 265 -3.51 6.88 25.49
CA TYR A 265 -2.32 7.28 24.73
C TYR A 265 -2.10 8.79 24.70
N ASP A 266 -3.01 9.58 25.27
CA ASP A 266 -2.88 11.05 25.32
C ASP A 266 -1.57 11.48 25.95
N GLY A 267 -0.94 12.51 25.36
CA GLY A 267 0.34 13.06 25.78
C GLY A 267 1.58 12.30 25.30
N LEU A 268 1.43 11.10 24.71
CA LEU A 268 2.57 10.37 24.15
C LEU A 268 3.06 11.04 22.85
N GLY A 269 4.39 11.07 22.68
CA GLY A 269 5.02 11.37 21.40
C GLY A 269 5.00 10.15 20.47
N TYR A 270 5.40 10.35 19.22
CA TYR A 270 5.31 9.37 18.14
C TYR A 270 5.83 7.96 18.51
N ASP A 271 7.10 7.83 18.90
CA ASP A 271 7.71 6.51 19.14
C ASP A 271 7.06 5.76 20.33
N ALA A 272 6.76 6.48 21.40
CA ALA A 272 6.09 5.91 22.59
C ALA A 272 4.67 5.46 22.23
N ALA A 273 3.94 6.27 21.46
CA ALA A 273 2.60 5.94 21.00
C ALA A 273 2.57 4.71 20.09
N VAL A 274 3.47 4.65 19.08
CA VAL A 274 3.60 3.48 18.19
C VAL A 274 3.93 2.23 18.99
N GLY A 275 4.82 2.32 19.99
CA GLY A 275 5.18 1.20 20.87
C GLY A 275 3.98 0.70 21.69
N ALA A 276 3.26 1.59 22.36
CA ALA A 276 2.12 1.25 23.20
C ALA A 276 0.95 0.68 22.38
N ILE A 277 0.63 1.29 21.24
CA ILE A 277 -0.43 0.84 20.35
C ILE A 277 -0.12 -0.54 19.75
N ALA A 278 1.13 -0.77 19.30
CA ALA A 278 1.54 -2.07 18.79
C ALA A 278 1.43 -3.16 19.86
N ALA A 279 1.82 -2.86 21.10
CA ALA A 279 1.70 -3.81 22.23
C ALA A 279 0.22 -4.18 22.50
N ASP A 280 -0.68 -3.20 22.49
CA ASP A 280 -2.11 -3.46 22.70
C ASP A 280 -2.74 -4.26 21.55
N LEU A 281 -2.35 -3.99 20.31
CA LEU A 281 -2.79 -4.76 19.14
C LEU A 281 -2.28 -6.20 19.21
N ALA A 282 -1.02 -6.41 19.63
CA ALA A 282 -0.44 -7.73 19.83
C ALA A 282 -1.14 -8.51 20.94
N ALA A 283 -1.44 -7.86 22.05
CA ALA A 283 -2.17 -8.46 23.17
C ALA A 283 -3.58 -8.96 22.77
N LYS A 284 -4.20 -8.32 21.77
CA LYS A 284 -5.48 -8.73 21.18
C LYS A 284 -5.35 -9.74 20.04
N GLY A 285 -4.13 -10.10 19.61
CA GLY A 285 -3.89 -10.95 18.44
C GLY A 285 -4.31 -10.28 17.12
N LEU A 286 -4.34 -8.94 17.10
CA LEU A 286 -4.82 -8.14 15.97
C LEU A 286 -3.70 -7.40 15.24
N GLY A 287 -2.44 -7.53 15.63
CA GLY A 287 -1.35 -6.89 14.90
C GLY A 287 -0.04 -6.85 15.67
N ASP A 288 1.03 -6.41 15.00
CA ASP A 288 2.34 -6.22 15.58
C ASP A 288 3.21 -5.28 14.72
N LYS A 289 4.36 -4.88 15.25
CA LYS A 289 5.40 -4.18 14.51
C LYS A 289 5.85 -5.03 13.33
N LYS A 290 6.02 -4.40 12.17
CA LYS A 290 6.48 -5.08 10.96
C LYS A 290 7.41 -4.18 10.16
N VAL A 291 8.47 -4.79 9.63
CA VAL A 291 9.31 -4.18 8.60
C VAL A 291 8.77 -4.58 7.24
N GLN A 292 8.63 -3.60 6.35
CA GLN A 292 8.29 -3.82 4.96
C GLN A 292 9.31 -3.12 4.06
N PHE A 293 9.46 -3.64 2.84
CA PHE A 293 10.30 -3.07 1.81
C PHE A 293 9.44 -2.64 0.62
N ARG A 294 9.81 -1.52 -0.02
CA ARG A 294 9.24 -1.14 -1.30
C ARG A 294 9.74 -2.05 -2.42
N LEU A 295 10.99 -2.53 -2.31
CA LEU A 295 11.56 -3.52 -3.20
C LEU A 295 10.63 -4.71 -3.33
N ARG A 296 10.40 -5.18 -4.56
CA ARG A 296 9.57 -6.33 -4.89
C ARG A 296 10.39 -7.37 -5.60
N ASP A 297 9.94 -8.63 -5.50
CA ASP A 297 10.53 -9.71 -6.28
C ASP A 297 10.38 -9.41 -7.76
N TRP A 298 11.43 -9.70 -8.50
CA TRP A 298 11.51 -9.41 -9.92
C TRP A 298 10.90 -10.53 -10.75
N GLY A 299 9.91 -10.20 -11.60
CA GLY A 299 9.25 -11.10 -12.55
C GLY A 299 9.91 -11.13 -13.92
#